data_9ab8a87b602b14877ff012b90a4d632c
#
_entry.id   9ab8a87b602b14877ff012b90a4d632c
#
_cell.length_a   1.000
_cell.length_b   1.000
_cell.length_c   1.000
_cell.angle_alpha   90.00
_cell.angle_beta   90.00
_cell.angle_gamma   90.00
#
_symmetry.space_group_name_H-M   'P 1'
#
loop_
_entity.id
_entity.type
_entity.pdbx_description
1 polymer ?
#
loop_
_entity_poly.entity_id
_entity_poly.type
_entity_poly.pdbx_seq_one_letter_code
_entity_poly.pdbx_strand_id
1 'polypeptide(L)'
;LPGSSQADEVYTAQQIVEMGADGARIYPTVVFRNTELCNMAMRTEYTPLTNEDAVKRSAAVYAVFDKANVKVLRIGLCASEQLSGSDVYAGANHPALGELVLGEYYYEKLCGRLSEMLALAQNIPGKVNICIHCSKSDSSKIAGQKSANKSRMLSLLSQRNPNITDIKIIPTDSANVGKFIISAENYCKNK
;
A
#
# COMPACT_ATOMS: atom_id res chain seq x y z
N LEU A 1 -14.81 -11.46 -4.34
CA LEU A 1 -16.00 -12.26 -4.62
C LEU A 1 -15.61 -13.73 -4.72
N PRO A 2 -16.58 -14.70 -4.54
CA PRO A 2 -16.30 -16.11 -4.77
C PRO A 2 -15.68 -16.37 -6.15
N GLY A 3 -14.60 -17.15 -6.19
CA GLY A 3 -13.89 -17.47 -7.43
C GLY A 3 -13.01 -16.37 -8.04
N SER A 4 -13.02 -15.15 -7.47
CA SER A 4 -12.19 -14.04 -7.98
C SER A 4 -10.76 -14.12 -7.45
N SER A 5 -9.80 -13.98 -8.34
CA SER A 5 -8.37 -13.83 -8.03
C SER A 5 -7.94 -12.36 -8.08
N GLN A 6 -6.72 -12.06 -7.61
CA GLN A 6 -6.12 -10.73 -7.79
C GLN A 6 -5.99 -10.34 -9.27
N ALA A 7 -5.71 -11.31 -10.14
CA ALA A 7 -5.60 -11.06 -11.58
C ALA A 7 -6.93 -10.61 -12.19
N ASP A 8 -8.05 -11.22 -11.78
CA ASP A 8 -9.40 -10.83 -12.23
C ASP A 8 -9.77 -9.42 -11.77
N GLU A 9 -9.36 -9.04 -10.56
CA GLU A 9 -9.62 -7.70 -10.03
C GLU A 9 -8.79 -6.62 -10.73
N VAL A 10 -7.52 -6.92 -11.02
CA VAL A 10 -6.64 -6.05 -11.81
C VAL A 10 -7.17 -5.92 -13.23
N TYR A 11 -7.59 -7.02 -13.86
CA TYR A 11 -8.22 -7.00 -15.18
C TYR A 11 -9.51 -6.15 -15.20
N THR A 12 -10.36 -6.33 -14.19
CA THR A 12 -11.57 -5.50 -14.04
C THR A 12 -11.24 -4.01 -13.94
N ALA A 13 -10.20 -3.65 -13.18
CA ALA A 13 -9.76 -2.26 -13.08
C ALA A 13 -9.25 -1.72 -14.45
N GLN A 14 -8.53 -2.53 -15.21
CA GLN A 14 -8.08 -2.17 -16.56
C GLN A 14 -9.27 -1.92 -17.49
N GLN A 15 -10.29 -2.78 -17.46
CA GLN A 15 -11.52 -2.59 -18.24
C GLN A 15 -12.26 -1.30 -17.87
N ILE A 16 -12.33 -0.97 -16.57
CA ILE A 16 -12.92 0.29 -16.09
C ILE A 16 -12.17 1.50 -16.64
N VAL A 17 -10.82 1.45 -16.68
CA VAL A 17 -9.98 2.49 -17.29
C VAL A 17 -10.25 2.61 -18.78
N GLU A 18 -10.29 1.49 -19.52
CA GLU A 18 -10.55 1.46 -20.96
C GLU A 18 -11.93 2.02 -21.32
N MET A 19 -12.92 1.84 -20.44
CA MET A 19 -14.24 2.45 -20.59
C MET A 19 -14.28 3.96 -20.34
N GLY A 20 -13.16 4.58 -19.95
CA GLY A 20 -13.05 6.03 -19.75
C GLY A 20 -13.64 6.54 -18.44
N ALA A 21 -13.60 5.76 -17.38
CA ALA A 21 -14.08 6.20 -16.07
C ALA A 21 -13.22 7.35 -15.50
N ASP A 22 -13.87 8.41 -15.00
CA ASP A 22 -13.22 9.55 -14.34
C ASP A 22 -12.84 9.26 -12.88
N GLY A 23 -13.51 8.31 -12.27
CA GLY A 23 -13.27 7.95 -10.86
C GLY A 23 -13.77 6.56 -10.52
N ALA A 24 -13.15 5.97 -9.51
CA ALA A 24 -13.45 4.62 -9.04
C ALA A 24 -13.52 4.54 -7.52
N ARG A 25 -14.09 3.45 -7.02
CA ARG A 25 -14.07 3.06 -5.61
C ARG A 25 -13.59 1.62 -5.51
N ILE A 26 -12.78 1.33 -4.50
CA ILE A 26 -12.26 0.00 -4.24
C ILE A 26 -12.90 -0.52 -2.96
N TYR A 27 -13.76 -1.52 -3.07
CA TYR A 27 -14.48 -2.11 -1.96
C TYR A 27 -14.12 -3.60 -1.80
N PRO A 28 -13.11 -3.93 -0.99
CA PRO A 28 -12.86 -5.33 -0.61
C PRO A 28 -14.07 -5.93 0.07
N THR A 29 -14.29 -7.21 -0.19
CA THR A 29 -15.49 -7.91 0.30
C THR A 29 -15.43 -8.09 1.81
N VAL A 30 -16.50 -7.67 2.50
CA VAL A 30 -16.79 -7.98 3.90
C VAL A 30 -17.96 -8.95 3.93
N VAL A 31 -17.83 -9.99 4.74
CA VAL A 31 -18.87 -11.02 4.90
C VAL A 31 -19.70 -10.68 6.14
N PHE A 32 -20.97 -10.38 5.93
CA PHE A 32 -21.91 -10.13 7.02
C PHE A 32 -22.66 -11.41 7.39
N ARG A 33 -22.97 -11.56 8.68
CA ARG A 33 -23.82 -12.64 9.18
C ARG A 33 -25.18 -12.60 8.51
N ASN A 34 -25.86 -13.72 8.49
CA ASN A 34 -27.21 -13.88 7.89
C ASN A 34 -27.27 -13.56 6.38
N THR A 35 -26.13 -13.70 5.67
CA THR A 35 -26.06 -13.59 4.20
C THR A 35 -25.69 -14.93 3.58
N GLU A 36 -26.02 -15.11 2.29
CA GLU A 36 -25.62 -16.34 1.57
C GLU A 36 -24.09 -16.46 1.48
N LEU A 37 -23.37 -15.35 1.35
CA LEU A 37 -21.92 -15.37 1.36
C LEU A 37 -21.34 -15.89 2.70
N CYS A 38 -22.02 -15.59 3.82
CA CYS A 38 -21.68 -16.16 5.12
C CYS A 38 -21.93 -17.67 5.16
N ASN A 39 -23.07 -18.12 4.62
CA ASN A 39 -23.38 -19.55 4.52
C ASN A 39 -22.35 -20.29 3.65
N MET A 40 -21.94 -19.71 2.52
CA MET A 40 -20.87 -20.25 1.68
C MET A 40 -19.53 -20.34 2.43
N ALA A 41 -19.19 -19.32 3.22
CA ALA A 41 -18.00 -19.34 4.03
C ALA A 41 -18.03 -20.43 5.12
N MET A 42 -19.19 -20.61 5.77
CA MET A 42 -19.40 -21.67 6.76
C MET A 42 -19.31 -23.08 6.14
N ARG A 43 -19.76 -23.24 4.89
CA ARG A 43 -19.65 -24.51 4.13
C ARG A 43 -18.29 -24.68 3.44
N THR A 44 -17.32 -23.78 3.67
CA THR A 44 -15.99 -23.80 3.00
C THR A 44 -16.02 -23.65 1.47
N GLU A 45 -17.15 -23.19 0.92
CA GLU A 45 -17.31 -22.89 -0.51
C GLU A 45 -16.73 -21.51 -0.89
N TYR A 46 -16.47 -20.68 0.11
CA TYR A 46 -15.83 -19.37 -0.02
C TYR A 46 -14.89 -19.12 1.14
N THR A 47 -13.66 -18.69 0.83
CA THR A 47 -12.67 -18.24 1.83
C THR A 47 -12.69 -16.72 1.88
N PRO A 48 -13.15 -16.10 2.98
CA PRO A 48 -13.08 -14.65 3.14
C PRO A 48 -11.63 -14.16 3.11
N LEU A 49 -11.39 -13.01 2.49
CA LEU A 49 -10.08 -12.37 2.50
C LEU A 49 -9.68 -11.98 3.93
N THR A 50 -8.41 -12.18 4.25
CA THR A 50 -7.82 -11.53 5.42
C THR A 50 -7.66 -10.03 5.16
N ASN A 51 -7.46 -9.24 6.21
CA ASN A 51 -7.12 -7.81 6.02
C ASN A 51 -5.84 -7.64 5.21
N GLU A 52 -4.86 -8.51 5.39
CA GLU A 52 -3.58 -8.48 4.66
C GLU A 52 -3.77 -8.75 3.17
N ASP A 53 -4.52 -9.80 2.82
CA ASP A 53 -4.81 -10.12 1.42
C ASP A 53 -5.62 -9.01 0.74
N ALA A 54 -6.61 -8.48 1.45
CA ALA A 54 -7.42 -7.37 0.95
C ALA A 54 -6.58 -6.11 0.70
N VAL A 55 -5.61 -5.81 1.58
CA VAL A 55 -4.68 -4.70 1.41
C VAL A 55 -3.83 -4.89 0.16
N LYS A 56 -3.19 -6.06 -0.02
CA LYS A 56 -2.35 -6.36 -1.18
C LYS A 56 -3.14 -6.30 -2.49
N ARG A 57 -4.30 -6.96 -2.53
CA ARG A 57 -5.16 -6.99 -3.73
C ARG A 57 -5.68 -5.60 -4.08
N SER A 58 -6.11 -4.82 -3.09
CA SER A 58 -6.56 -3.44 -3.30
C SER A 58 -5.44 -2.50 -3.73
N ALA A 59 -4.21 -2.69 -3.24
CA ALA A 59 -3.05 -1.91 -3.67
C ALA A 59 -2.71 -2.17 -5.15
N ALA A 60 -2.82 -3.43 -5.60
CA ALA A 60 -2.64 -3.78 -7.01
C ALA A 60 -3.70 -3.12 -7.92
N VAL A 61 -4.96 -3.13 -7.50
CA VAL A 61 -6.07 -2.44 -8.20
C VAL A 61 -5.85 -0.92 -8.19
N TYR A 62 -5.45 -0.35 -7.05
CA TYR A 62 -5.14 1.08 -6.93
C TYR A 62 -4.04 1.50 -7.90
N ALA A 63 -2.99 0.68 -8.05
CA ALA A 63 -1.89 0.95 -8.98
C ALA A 63 -2.34 1.10 -10.44
N VAL A 64 -3.36 0.34 -10.87
CA VAL A 64 -3.95 0.48 -12.22
C VAL A 64 -4.60 1.85 -12.39
N PHE A 65 -5.43 2.26 -11.43
CA PHE A 65 -6.12 3.55 -11.48
C PHE A 65 -5.15 4.73 -11.38
N ASP A 66 -4.16 4.67 -10.47
CA ASP A 66 -3.14 5.72 -10.33
C ASP A 66 -2.32 5.91 -11.62
N LYS A 67 -1.91 4.80 -12.25
CA LYS A 67 -1.17 4.83 -13.52
C LYS A 67 -1.98 5.47 -14.66
N ALA A 68 -3.29 5.27 -14.66
CA ALA A 68 -4.21 5.80 -15.65
C ALA A 68 -4.76 7.20 -15.29
N ASN A 69 -4.35 7.80 -14.17
CA ASN A 69 -4.89 9.04 -13.61
C ASN A 69 -6.40 9.00 -13.33
N VAL A 70 -6.98 7.82 -13.09
CA VAL A 70 -8.36 7.67 -12.64
C VAL A 70 -8.41 7.92 -11.14
N LYS A 71 -9.25 8.85 -10.70
CA LYS A 71 -9.33 9.25 -9.30
C LYS A 71 -9.98 8.16 -8.45
N VAL A 72 -9.25 7.60 -7.48
CA VAL A 72 -9.84 6.70 -6.48
C VAL A 72 -10.49 7.53 -5.38
N LEU A 73 -11.82 7.51 -5.36
CA LEU A 73 -12.64 8.32 -4.45
C LEU A 73 -12.67 7.75 -3.03
N ARG A 74 -12.57 6.42 -2.90
CA ARG A 74 -12.61 5.71 -1.63
C ARG A 74 -12.02 4.31 -1.74
N ILE A 75 -11.40 3.88 -0.66
CA ILE A 75 -10.95 2.49 -0.43
C ILE A 75 -11.57 2.01 0.87
N GLY A 76 -12.26 0.86 0.84
CA GLY A 76 -12.99 0.30 1.97
C GLY A 76 -14.36 0.95 2.20
N LEU A 77 -15.19 0.26 2.95
CA LEU A 77 -16.55 0.70 3.29
C LEU A 77 -16.52 1.91 4.25
N CYS A 78 -17.62 2.66 4.27
CA CYS A 78 -17.81 3.69 5.29
C CYS A 78 -17.90 3.04 6.66
N ALA A 79 -17.34 3.68 7.68
CA ALA A 79 -17.59 3.28 9.05
C ALA A 79 -19.10 3.34 9.32
N SER A 80 -19.66 2.25 9.82
CA SER A 80 -21.05 2.13 10.24
C SER A 80 -21.12 1.25 11.49
N GLU A 81 -22.22 1.33 12.21
CA GLU A 81 -22.44 0.46 13.36
C GLU A 81 -22.39 -1.02 12.97
N GLN A 82 -22.88 -1.37 11.77
CA GLN A 82 -22.83 -2.73 11.24
C GLN A 82 -21.41 -3.24 11.02
N LEU A 83 -20.47 -2.36 10.60
CA LEU A 83 -19.06 -2.72 10.43
C LEU A 83 -18.29 -2.81 11.75
N SER A 84 -18.74 -2.07 12.77
CA SER A 84 -18.13 -2.08 14.10
C SER A 84 -18.76 -3.13 15.03
N GLY A 85 -19.91 -3.67 14.66
CA GLY A 85 -20.73 -4.56 15.48
C GLY A 85 -20.47 -6.05 15.27
N SER A 86 -21.33 -6.85 15.89
CA SER A 86 -21.34 -8.32 15.80
C SER A 86 -21.79 -8.85 14.45
N ASP A 87 -22.23 -7.99 13.54
CA ASP A 87 -22.81 -8.37 12.25
C ASP A 87 -21.76 -8.82 11.22
N VAL A 88 -20.51 -8.43 11.40
CA VAL A 88 -19.41 -8.91 10.56
C VAL A 88 -19.02 -10.33 10.97
N TYR A 89 -19.03 -11.24 10.00
CA TYR A 89 -18.54 -12.60 10.18
C TYR A 89 -17.04 -12.68 9.89
N ALA A 90 -16.58 -12.14 8.75
CA ALA A 90 -15.19 -12.15 8.32
C ALA A 90 -14.94 -11.15 7.18
N GLY A 91 -13.70 -11.03 6.74
CA GLY A 91 -13.31 -10.22 5.58
C GLY A 91 -12.60 -8.93 5.94
N ALA A 92 -12.46 -8.05 4.96
CA ALA A 92 -11.66 -6.83 5.02
C ALA A 92 -12.36 -5.73 5.85
N ASN A 93 -12.31 -5.83 7.16
CA ASN A 93 -12.97 -4.92 8.10
C ASN A 93 -11.98 -4.15 9.00
N HIS A 94 -10.91 -3.61 8.43
CA HIS A 94 -9.99 -2.77 9.18
C HIS A 94 -10.40 -1.29 9.10
N PRO A 95 -10.52 -0.54 10.22
CA PRO A 95 -10.99 0.85 10.21
C PRO A 95 -10.09 1.80 9.40
N ALA A 96 -8.79 1.51 9.32
CA ALA A 96 -7.82 2.26 8.53
C ALA A 96 -7.44 1.55 7.23
N LEU A 97 -8.34 0.77 6.61
CA LEU A 97 -8.04 -0.04 5.43
C LEU A 97 -7.46 0.80 4.28
N GLY A 98 -8.01 1.97 4.02
CA GLY A 98 -7.52 2.87 2.98
C GLY A 98 -6.07 3.33 3.19
N GLU A 99 -5.70 3.62 4.43
CA GLU A 99 -4.31 3.98 4.77
C GLU A 99 -3.36 2.80 4.59
N LEU A 100 -3.78 1.60 4.98
CA LEU A 100 -2.99 0.38 4.80
C LEU A 100 -2.77 0.08 3.32
N VAL A 101 -3.80 0.21 2.49
CA VAL A 101 -3.72 0.00 1.03
C VAL A 101 -2.77 1.01 0.38
N LEU A 102 -2.88 2.30 0.73
CA LEU A 102 -1.96 3.31 0.22
C LEU A 102 -0.53 3.07 0.72
N GLY A 103 -0.37 2.65 1.97
CA GLY A 103 0.94 2.25 2.51
C GLY A 103 1.56 1.10 1.71
N GLU A 104 0.81 0.04 1.42
CA GLU A 104 1.30 -1.09 0.63
C GLU A 104 1.62 -0.68 -0.81
N TYR A 105 0.78 0.15 -1.45
CA TYR A 105 1.06 0.71 -2.78
C TYR A 105 2.38 1.47 -2.82
N TYR A 106 2.66 2.34 -1.84
CA TYR A 106 3.94 3.05 -1.78
C TYR A 106 5.11 2.12 -1.46
N TYR A 107 4.89 1.09 -0.64
CA TYR A 107 5.91 0.08 -0.38
C TYR A 107 6.32 -0.67 -1.65
N GLU A 108 5.36 -1.09 -2.48
CA GLU A 108 5.64 -1.71 -3.78
C GLU A 108 6.41 -0.76 -4.73
N LYS A 109 6.05 0.52 -4.74
CA LYS A 109 6.81 1.53 -5.51
C LYS A 109 8.25 1.66 -5.01
N LEU A 110 8.49 1.61 -3.71
CA LEU A 110 9.84 1.62 -3.13
C LEU A 110 10.60 0.34 -3.48
N CYS A 111 9.96 -0.82 -3.42
CA CYS A 111 10.55 -2.10 -3.83
C CYS A 111 11.01 -2.06 -5.30
N GLY A 112 10.23 -1.46 -6.18
CA GLY A 112 10.60 -1.24 -7.58
C GLY A 112 11.84 -0.36 -7.77
N ARG A 113 12.25 0.41 -6.76
CA ARG A 113 13.43 1.29 -6.77
C ARG A 113 14.61 0.77 -5.92
N LEU A 114 14.52 -0.49 -5.45
CA LEU A 114 15.51 -1.08 -4.55
C LEU A 114 16.94 -1.07 -5.13
N SER A 115 17.09 -1.41 -6.41
CA SER A 115 18.40 -1.42 -7.10
C SER A 115 19.01 -0.02 -7.17
N GLU A 116 18.21 1.00 -7.39
CA GLU A 116 18.64 2.39 -7.37
C GLU A 116 19.14 2.82 -5.99
N MET A 117 18.41 2.49 -4.93
CA MET A 117 18.82 2.78 -3.55
C MET A 117 20.17 2.14 -3.22
N LEU A 118 20.37 0.88 -3.63
CA LEU A 118 21.62 0.16 -3.42
C LEU A 118 22.76 0.80 -4.22
N ALA A 119 22.56 1.17 -5.49
CA ALA A 119 23.53 1.83 -6.33
C ALA A 119 23.97 3.19 -5.77
N LEU A 120 23.02 3.99 -5.29
CA LEU A 120 23.32 5.28 -4.65
C LEU A 120 24.18 5.09 -3.39
N ALA A 121 23.91 4.06 -2.60
CA ALA A 121 24.66 3.78 -1.37
C ALA A 121 26.07 3.24 -1.61
N GLN A 122 26.32 2.54 -2.72
CA GLN A 122 27.65 1.98 -3.05
C GLN A 122 28.73 3.03 -3.24
N ASN A 123 28.37 4.23 -3.67
CA ASN A 123 29.31 5.32 -3.97
C ASN A 123 29.67 6.19 -2.75
N ILE A 124 29.08 5.88 -1.57
CA ILE A 124 29.28 6.66 -0.36
C ILE A 124 30.08 5.81 0.65
N PRO A 125 31.26 6.27 1.09
CA PRO A 125 32.06 5.55 2.08
C PRO A 125 31.45 5.62 3.47
N GLY A 126 31.50 4.51 4.21
CA GLY A 126 31.00 4.43 5.60
C GLY A 126 29.51 4.19 5.72
N LYS A 127 28.89 4.66 6.80
CA LYS A 127 27.47 4.51 7.05
C LYS A 127 26.65 5.46 6.22
N VAL A 128 25.53 4.97 5.67
CA VAL A 128 24.71 5.68 4.70
C VAL A 128 23.25 5.73 5.16
N ASN A 129 22.63 6.87 4.97
CA ASN A 129 21.17 7.03 5.03
C ASN A 129 20.61 7.13 3.62
N ILE A 130 19.53 6.41 3.35
CA ILE A 130 18.70 6.61 2.15
C ILE A 130 17.68 7.69 2.46
N CYS A 131 17.62 8.73 1.63
CA CYS A 131 16.67 9.84 1.77
C CYS A 131 15.59 9.74 0.70
N ILE A 132 14.32 9.78 1.11
CA ILE A 132 13.15 9.75 0.24
C ILE A 132 12.47 11.13 0.35
N HIS A 133 12.64 11.95 -0.69
CA HIS A 133 12.03 13.27 -0.78
C HIS A 133 10.63 13.14 -1.43
N CYS A 134 9.61 13.59 -0.76
CA CYS A 134 8.21 13.42 -1.19
C CYS A 134 7.34 14.61 -0.79
N SER A 135 6.08 14.63 -1.26
CA SER A 135 5.11 15.62 -0.81
C SER A 135 4.76 15.42 0.68
N LYS A 136 4.35 16.49 1.36
CA LYS A 136 3.90 16.41 2.76
C LYS A 136 2.74 15.42 2.93
N SER A 137 1.81 15.38 1.97
CA SER A 137 0.64 14.50 1.99
C SER A 137 0.97 13.02 1.80
N ASP A 138 2.15 12.69 1.25
CA ASP A 138 2.56 11.32 0.97
C ASP A 138 3.53 10.75 2.00
N SER A 139 4.13 11.61 2.83
CA SER A 139 5.16 11.20 3.79
C SER A 139 4.68 10.10 4.75
N SER A 140 3.47 10.21 5.29
CA SER A 140 2.87 9.21 6.18
C SER A 140 2.55 7.90 5.44
N LYS A 141 2.08 7.98 4.20
CA LYS A 141 1.78 6.81 3.36
C LYS A 141 3.05 6.05 3.00
N ILE A 142 4.12 6.78 2.65
CA ILE A 142 5.44 6.20 2.36
C ILE A 142 6.04 5.54 3.60
N ALA A 143 5.93 6.18 4.78
CA ALA A 143 6.37 5.60 6.05
C ALA A 143 5.57 4.33 6.40
N GLY A 144 4.31 4.28 5.99
CA GLY A 144 3.35 3.27 6.40
C GLY A 144 2.88 3.43 7.84
N GLN A 145 1.81 2.76 8.20
CA GLN A 145 1.27 2.80 9.55
C GLN A 145 2.35 2.38 10.57
N LYS A 146 2.55 3.18 11.61
CA LYS A 146 3.61 2.97 12.63
C LYS A 146 5.02 2.80 12.03
N SER A 147 5.29 3.46 10.90
CA SER A 147 6.57 3.37 10.16
C SER A 147 6.90 1.96 9.64
N ALA A 148 5.90 1.12 9.42
CA ALA A 148 6.11 -0.27 9.00
C ALA A 148 6.87 -0.38 7.67
N ASN A 149 6.58 0.47 6.69
CA ASN A 149 7.25 0.45 5.39
C ASN A 149 8.72 0.86 5.52
N LYS A 150 9.00 1.88 6.35
CA LYS A 150 10.38 2.29 6.65
C LYS A 150 11.17 1.10 7.21
N SER A 151 10.62 0.40 8.20
CA SER A 151 11.27 -0.76 8.83
C SER A 151 11.45 -1.93 7.86
N ARG A 152 10.41 -2.27 7.08
CA ARG A 152 10.48 -3.34 6.06
C ARG A 152 11.56 -3.04 5.01
N MET A 153 11.57 -1.82 4.48
CA MET A 153 12.54 -1.40 3.45
C MET A 153 13.97 -1.35 4.00
N LEU A 154 14.15 -0.82 5.23
CA LEU A 154 15.47 -0.80 5.86
C LEU A 154 16.02 -2.22 6.05
N SER A 155 15.19 -3.17 6.48
CA SER A 155 15.56 -4.58 6.61
C SER A 155 16.03 -5.16 5.27
N LEU A 156 15.29 -4.90 4.17
CA LEU A 156 15.66 -5.37 2.84
C LEU A 156 16.98 -4.77 2.33
N LEU A 157 17.20 -3.49 2.59
CA LEU A 157 18.40 -2.77 2.15
C LEU A 157 19.61 -3.19 2.96
N SER A 158 19.51 -3.25 4.30
CA SER A 158 20.62 -3.60 5.18
C SER A 158 21.10 -5.05 5.02
N GLN A 159 20.21 -5.96 4.65
CA GLN A 159 20.58 -7.34 4.28
C GLN A 159 21.49 -7.40 3.04
N ARG A 160 21.34 -6.46 2.09
CA ARG A 160 22.11 -6.40 0.85
C ARG A 160 23.33 -5.46 0.95
N ASN A 161 23.23 -4.42 1.75
CA ASN A 161 24.31 -3.49 2.05
C ASN A 161 24.25 -3.05 3.52
N PRO A 162 25.06 -3.68 4.40
CA PRO A 162 25.08 -3.38 5.84
C PRO A 162 25.48 -1.94 6.20
N ASN A 163 26.05 -1.20 5.25
CA ASN A 163 26.37 0.20 5.45
C ASN A 163 25.13 1.10 5.44
N ILE A 164 23.99 0.63 4.90
CA ILE A 164 22.72 1.36 4.95
C ILE A 164 22.13 1.19 6.35
N THR A 165 22.08 2.28 7.11
CA THR A 165 21.72 2.26 8.53
C THR A 165 20.41 2.94 8.86
N ASP A 166 19.88 3.80 7.98
CA ASP A 166 18.58 4.43 8.15
C ASP A 166 17.93 4.83 6.82
N ILE A 167 16.62 5.03 6.86
CA ILE A 167 15.83 5.64 5.80
C ILE A 167 15.20 6.91 6.36
N LYS A 168 15.47 8.06 5.73
CA LYS A 168 14.87 9.34 6.07
C LYS A 168 13.77 9.66 5.06
N ILE A 169 12.57 9.94 5.54
CA ILE A 169 11.48 10.45 4.72
C ILE A 169 11.45 11.97 4.91
N ILE A 170 11.69 12.70 3.84
CA ILE A 170 11.90 14.15 3.86
C ILE A 170 10.74 14.81 3.08
N PRO A 171 9.73 15.35 3.78
CA PRO A 171 8.67 16.10 3.14
C PRO A 171 9.21 17.40 2.54
N THR A 172 8.86 17.68 1.27
CA THR A 172 9.25 18.92 0.57
C THR A 172 8.03 19.56 -0.08
N ASP A 173 8.02 20.89 -0.15
CA ASP A 173 6.92 21.61 -0.79
C ASP A 173 6.99 21.57 -2.33
N SER A 174 8.14 21.24 -2.88
CA SER A 174 8.38 21.15 -4.33
C SER A 174 8.07 19.77 -4.92
N ALA A 175 7.80 18.77 -4.09
CA ALA A 175 7.51 17.43 -4.58
C ALA A 175 6.04 17.29 -5.00
N ASN A 176 5.83 16.76 -6.21
CA ASN A 176 4.48 16.44 -6.68
C ASN A 176 3.90 15.25 -5.93
N VAL A 177 2.59 15.31 -5.66
CA VAL A 177 1.84 14.20 -5.05
C VAL A 177 1.99 12.93 -5.91
N GLY A 178 2.19 11.79 -5.26
CA GLY A 178 2.38 10.50 -5.93
C GLY A 178 3.81 10.25 -6.45
N LYS A 179 4.70 11.26 -6.40
CA LYS A 179 6.09 11.14 -6.84
C LYS A 179 7.04 11.29 -5.67
N PHE A 180 8.19 10.62 -5.76
CA PHE A 180 9.29 10.80 -4.80
C PHE A 180 10.65 10.68 -5.50
N ILE A 181 11.65 11.34 -4.93
CA ILE A 181 13.03 11.32 -5.38
C ILE A 181 13.85 10.63 -4.30
N ILE A 182 14.78 9.78 -4.72
CA ILE A 182 15.67 9.06 -3.81
C ILE A 182 17.07 9.66 -3.93
N SER A 183 17.69 9.88 -2.79
CA SER A 183 19.11 10.25 -2.67
C SER A 183 19.74 9.44 -1.54
N ALA A 184 21.06 9.49 -1.46
CA ALA A 184 21.80 8.88 -0.36
C ALA A 184 22.78 9.91 0.21
N GLU A 185 23.00 9.86 1.52
CA GLU A 185 23.92 10.75 2.23
C GLU A 185 24.72 10.00 3.29
N ASN A 186 25.88 10.55 3.66
CA ASN A 186 26.64 10.02 4.79
C ASN A 186 25.83 10.12 6.09
N TYR A 187 25.91 9.11 6.92
CA TYR A 187 25.35 9.14 8.26
C TYR A 187 26.07 10.18 9.11
N CYS A 188 25.46 11.35 9.31
CA CYS A 188 25.90 12.30 10.33
C CYS A 188 25.23 11.95 11.66
N LYS A 189 26.00 11.58 12.70
CA LYS A 189 25.48 11.65 14.07
C LYS A 189 25.13 13.11 14.34
N ASN A 190 23.84 13.44 14.43
CA ASN A 190 23.47 14.71 15.04
C ASN A 190 24.05 14.74 16.46
N LYS A 191 24.95 15.69 16.70
CA LYS A 191 25.48 16.01 18.03
C LYS A 191 24.38 16.62 18.88
#